data_7e7d7a285a6288a5d8343ae0ebba09bf
#
_entry.id   7e7d7a285a6288a5d8343ae0ebba09bf
#
_cell.length_a   1.000
_cell.length_b   1.000
_cell.length_c   1.000
_cell.angle_alpha   90.00
_cell.angle_beta   90.00
_cell.angle_gamma   90.00
#
_symmetry.space_group_name_H-M   'P 1'
#
loop_
_entity.id
_entity.type
_entity.pdbx_description
1 polymer ?
#
loop_
_entity_poly.entity_id
_entity_poly.type
_entity_poly.pdbx_seq_one_letter_code
_entity_poly.pdbx_strand_id
1 'polypeptide(L)'
;VIDTTVFEGLAIEITEDANNDGYINRDELKDNDIDVRVTLPEGAAAGDTLTISGSGNVDKVITLTQAQIDAGYVDVKFNPTADNTDFVATATIRDVAGNSAGPVSDSARLQLSAPGKPVVTITEDANNDGFISKAELDGDIGVSVALPATAVAGDTLKVDTDGDGQPDFTKVLGTDDIVKGSVDIPGVKNPGEGNTLTVDAWVTDAAGNSGEKGSDSAT
;
A
#
# COMPACT_ATOMS: atom_id res chain seq x y z
N VAL A 1 11.52 48.98 12.50
CA VAL A 1 11.42 48.43 11.15
C VAL A 1 10.01 47.82 11.05
N ILE A 2 9.29 48.14 9.99
CA ILE A 2 8.03 47.46 9.66
C ILE A 2 8.41 46.33 8.75
N ASP A 3 8.03 45.10 9.11
CA ASP A 3 8.21 43.90 8.31
C ASP A 3 6.81 43.44 7.86
N THR A 4 6.65 43.30 6.54
CA THR A 4 5.41 42.87 5.91
C THR A 4 5.68 41.68 4.97
N THR A 5 6.62 40.82 5.34
CA THR A 5 6.99 39.63 4.57
C THR A 5 5.74 38.80 4.25
N VAL A 6 5.59 38.41 2.99
CA VAL A 6 4.58 37.48 2.54
C VAL A 6 5.30 36.17 2.16
N PHE A 7 4.84 35.09 2.75
CA PHE A 7 5.33 33.75 2.41
C PHE A 7 4.47 33.13 1.30
N GLU A 8 5.09 32.69 0.22
CA GLU A 8 4.39 32.01 -0.88
C GLU A 8 5.07 30.68 -1.21
N GLY A 9 4.26 29.63 -1.46
CA GLY A 9 4.76 28.33 -1.90
C GLY A 9 5.26 27.41 -0.78
N LEU A 10 4.86 27.63 0.50
CA LEU A 10 5.08 26.60 1.54
C LEU A 10 4.37 25.32 1.14
N ALA A 11 5.07 24.18 1.13
CA ALA A 11 4.51 22.87 0.86
C ALA A 11 5.12 21.81 1.77
N ILE A 12 4.41 20.69 1.96
CA ILE A 12 4.87 19.54 2.71
C ILE A 12 4.51 18.27 1.94
N GLU A 13 5.39 17.27 2.01
CA GLU A 13 5.25 15.99 1.34
C GLU A 13 5.79 14.88 2.25
N ILE A 14 5.03 13.80 2.36
CA ILE A 14 5.49 12.56 2.99
C ILE A 14 6.26 11.78 1.92
N THR A 15 7.59 11.88 1.94
CA THR A 15 8.46 11.26 0.93
C THR A 15 8.66 9.76 1.15
N GLU A 16 8.20 9.22 2.28
CA GLU A 16 8.13 7.79 2.54
C GLU A 16 7.08 7.10 1.66
N ASP A 17 5.98 7.77 1.31
CA ASP A 17 5.05 7.37 0.25
C ASP A 17 5.70 7.66 -1.12
N ALA A 18 6.61 6.79 -1.53
CA ALA A 18 7.50 7.04 -2.67
C ALA A 18 6.79 7.04 -4.03
N ASN A 19 5.66 6.34 -4.14
CA ASN A 19 4.83 6.27 -5.34
C ASN A 19 3.67 7.27 -5.30
N ASN A 20 3.46 7.94 -4.15
CA ASN A 20 2.42 8.92 -3.88
C ASN A 20 1.01 8.38 -4.15
N ASP A 21 0.75 7.14 -3.72
CA ASP A 21 -0.57 6.50 -3.85
C ASP A 21 -1.45 6.70 -2.61
N GLY A 22 -0.93 7.38 -1.60
CA GLY A 22 -1.61 7.66 -0.32
C GLY A 22 -1.45 6.55 0.71
N TYR A 23 -0.59 5.57 0.45
CA TYR A 23 -0.25 4.51 1.38
C TYR A 23 1.26 4.46 1.62
N ILE A 24 1.64 3.98 2.79
CA ILE A 24 3.01 3.59 3.12
C ILE A 24 2.97 2.10 3.41
N ASN A 25 3.51 1.30 2.52
CA ASN A 25 3.58 -0.15 2.64
C ASN A 25 4.90 -0.61 3.30
N ARG A 26 5.06 -1.94 3.47
CA ARG A 26 6.25 -2.51 4.09
C ARG A 26 7.54 -2.24 3.31
N ASP A 27 7.47 -2.21 1.99
CA ASP A 27 8.65 -2.02 1.14
C ASP A 27 9.08 -0.55 1.10
N GLU A 28 8.18 0.37 1.39
CA GLU A 28 8.46 1.80 1.53
C GLU A 28 9.01 2.12 2.91
N LEU A 29 8.43 1.60 3.99
CA LEU A 29 8.87 1.82 5.37
C LEU A 29 10.11 0.97 5.73
N LYS A 30 11.24 1.23 5.06
CA LYS A 30 12.46 0.38 5.17
C LYS A 30 13.24 0.56 6.46
N ASP A 31 13.34 1.78 6.97
CA ASP A 31 14.14 2.13 8.14
C ASP A 31 13.29 2.37 9.40
N ASN A 32 11.98 2.14 9.31
CA ASN A 32 11.00 2.36 10.36
C ASN A 32 10.90 3.82 10.82
N ASP A 33 11.19 4.76 9.91
CA ASP A 33 10.96 6.19 10.06
C ASP A 33 10.05 6.66 8.93
N ILE A 34 9.23 7.68 9.15
CA ILE A 34 8.48 8.36 8.10
C ILE A 34 9.24 9.62 7.72
N ASP A 35 9.74 9.64 6.50
CA ASP A 35 10.45 10.76 5.92
C ASP A 35 9.47 11.81 5.39
N VAL A 36 9.69 13.07 5.81
CA VAL A 36 8.86 14.21 5.43
C VAL A 36 9.72 15.33 4.94
N ARG A 37 9.39 15.90 3.79
CA ARG A 37 10.03 17.09 3.23
C ARG A 37 9.12 18.28 3.31
N VAL A 38 9.65 19.40 3.80
CA VAL A 38 8.99 20.70 3.73
C VAL A 38 9.73 21.58 2.74
N THR A 39 9.06 21.96 1.67
CA THR A 39 9.56 22.98 0.72
C THR A 39 9.37 24.35 1.36
N LEU A 40 10.46 25.10 1.47
CA LEU A 40 10.46 26.43 2.06
C LEU A 40 9.80 27.44 1.10
N PRO A 41 8.96 28.35 1.62
CA PRO A 41 8.31 29.35 0.78
C PRO A 41 9.28 30.44 0.32
N GLU A 42 8.93 31.14 -0.73
CA GLU A 42 9.55 32.42 -1.03
C GLU A 42 9.38 33.38 0.17
N GLY A 43 10.38 34.20 0.42
CA GLY A 43 10.40 35.09 1.60
C GLY A 43 10.97 34.45 2.87
N ALA A 44 11.21 33.13 2.90
CA ALA A 44 11.87 32.49 4.06
C ALA A 44 13.32 32.96 4.21
N ALA A 45 13.73 33.21 5.46
CA ALA A 45 15.05 33.70 5.80
C ALA A 45 15.68 32.90 6.95
N ALA A 46 17.00 32.94 7.04
CA ALA A 46 17.70 32.38 8.19
C ALA A 46 17.26 33.09 9.47
N GLY A 47 16.91 32.33 10.49
CA GLY A 47 16.33 32.84 11.75
C GLY A 47 14.83 32.70 11.89
N ASP A 48 14.12 32.42 10.79
CA ASP A 48 12.69 32.09 10.84
C ASP A 48 12.46 30.74 11.52
N THR A 49 11.25 30.54 12.05
CA THR A 49 10.88 29.33 12.76
C THR A 49 9.93 28.48 11.91
N LEU A 50 10.37 27.27 11.59
CA LEU A 50 9.55 26.23 10.96
C LEU A 50 9.09 25.25 12.02
N THR A 51 7.78 25.04 12.12
CA THR A 51 7.18 24.03 12.99
C THR A 51 6.57 22.94 12.14
N ILE A 52 6.96 21.68 12.38
CA ILE A 52 6.49 20.51 11.65
C ILE A 52 5.92 19.52 12.68
N SER A 53 4.66 19.17 12.53
CA SER A 53 3.97 18.18 13.35
C SER A 53 3.75 16.89 12.57
N GLY A 54 3.84 15.76 13.24
CA GLY A 54 3.50 14.44 12.70
C GLY A 54 2.58 13.69 13.66
N SER A 55 1.61 12.94 13.16
CA SER A 55 0.64 12.18 13.96
C SER A 55 1.32 11.35 15.05
N GLY A 56 0.91 11.54 16.31
CA GLY A 56 1.45 10.79 17.45
C GLY A 56 2.90 11.14 17.85
N ASN A 57 3.51 12.13 17.20
CA ASN A 57 4.89 12.56 17.46
C ASN A 57 4.93 13.94 18.13
N VAL A 58 6.09 14.25 18.71
CA VAL A 58 6.37 15.60 19.23
C VAL A 58 6.73 16.52 18.05
N ASP A 59 6.20 17.74 18.09
CA ASP A 59 6.46 18.74 17.07
C ASP A 59 7.98 19.03 16.95
N LYS A 60 8.44 19.15 15.72
CA LYS A 60 9.80 19.59 15.40
C LYS A 60 9.78 21.10 15.15
N VAL A 61 10.40 21.85 16.06
CA VAL A 61 10.55 23.30 15.95
C VAL A 61 11.97 23.61 15.52
N ILE A 62 12.14 24.16 14.33
CA ILE A 62 13.44 24.38 13.69
C ILE A 62 13.62 25.87 13.42
N THR A 63 14.70 26.45 13.93
CA THR A 63 15.16 27.77 13.49
C THR A 63 15.95 27.57 12.21
N LEU A 64 15.47 28.17 11.11
CA LEU A 64 16.06 27.98 9.78
C LEU A 64 17.50 28.54 9.72
N THR A 65 18.37 27.77 9.11
CA THR A 65 19.76 28.14 8.82
C THR A 65 19.88 28.61 7.36
N GLN A 66 20.96 29.35 7.05
CA GLN A 66 21.25 29.77 5.68
C GLN A 66 21.39 28.55 4.73
N ALA A 67 21.96 27.45 5.20
CA ALA A 67 22.11 26.23 4.40
C ALA A 67 20.77 25.63 4.01
N GLN A 68 19.74 25.68 4.88
CA GLN A 68 18.39 25.22 4.57
C GLN A 68 17.68 26.16 3.61
N ILE A 69 17.88 27.46 3.76
CA ILE A 69 17.38 28.45 2.80
C ILE A 69 17.98 28.22 1.41
N ASP A 70 19.29 28.03 1.33
CA ASP A 70 19.99 27.77 0.07
C ASP A 70 19.57 26.45 -0.57
N ALA A 71 19.21 25.43 0.23
CA ALA A 71 18.67 24.16 -0.22
C ALA A 71 17.22 24.28 -0.70
N GLY A 72 16.44 25.22 -0.14
CA GLY A 72 15.04 25.42 -0.45
C GLY A 72 14.08 24.44 0.23
N TYR A 73 14.58 23.53 1.09
CA TYR A 73 13.75 22.55 1.81
C TYR A 73 14.37 22.15 3.16
N VAL A 74 13.55 21.49 3.96
CA VAL A 74 13.94 20.82 5.22
C VAL A 74 13.38 19.42 5.23
N ASP A 75 14.24 18.42 5.44
CA ASP A 75 13.84 17.03 5.66
C ASP A 75 13.80 16.71 7.16
N VAL A 76 12.79 15.99 7.58
CA VAL A 76 12.63 15.50 8.95
C VAL A 76 12.11 14.08 8.94
N LYS A 77 12.37 13.35 10.04
CA LYS A 77 11.90 12.00 10.27
C LYS A 77 10.94 11.94 11.45
N PHE A 78 9.91 11.15 11.35
CA PHE A 78 8.95 10.87 12.42
C PHE A 78 8.84 9.38 12.67
N ASN A 79 8.47 8.99 13.90
CA ASN A 79 8.12 7.60 14.16
C ASN A 79 6.80 7.26 13.45
N PRO A 80 6.66 6.06 12.87
CA PRO A 80 5.42 5.62 12.27
C PRO A 80 4.31 5.49 13.31
N THR A 81 3.08 5.69 12.85
CA THR A 81 1.86 5.36 13.61
C THR A 81 1.62 3.84 13.59
N ALA A 82 0.56 3.39 14.23
CA ALA A 82 0.17 1.98 14.16
C ALA A 82 -0.23 1.56 12.74
N ASP A 83 -0.04 0.27 12.43
CA ASP A 83 -0.52 -0.32 11.18
C ASP A 83 -2.02 -0.06 10.97
N ASN A 84 -2.44 0.16 9.73
CA ASN A 84 -3.81 0.52 9.34
C ASN A 84 -4.32 1.87 9.91
N THR A 85 -3.42 2.80 10.23
CA THR A 85 -3.78 4.17 10.65
C THR A 85 -3.19 5.22 9.73
N ASP A 86 -3.83 6.39 9.71
CA ASP A 86 -3.36 7.51 8.90
C ASP A 86 -2.25 8.26 9.65
N PHE A 87 -1.19 8.59 8.94
CA PHE A 87 -0.18 9.55 9.36
C PHE A 87 -0.44 10.87 8.65
N VAL A 88 -0.50 11.95 9.40
CA VAL A 88 -0.68 13.31 8.87
C VAL A 88 0.50 14.15 9.30
N ALA A 89 1.17 14.77 8.35
CA ALA A 89 2.21 15.77 8.57
C ALA A 89 1.66 17.17 8.30
N THR A 90 2.01 18.15 9.13
CA THR A 90 1.64 19.56 8.93
C THR A 90 2.85 20.46 9.12
N ALA A 91 2.91 21.56 8.38
CA ALA A 91 3.97 22.56 8.53
C ALA A 91 3.43 23.98 8.61
N THR A 92 4.04 24.80 9.46
CA THR A 92 3.85 26.24 9.55
C THR A 92 5.20 26.94 9.62
N ILE A 93 5.33 28.09 8.99
CA ILE A 93 6.52 28.95 9.10
C ILE A 93 6.14 30.29 9.72
N ARG A 94 7.01 30.84 10.53
CA ARG A 94 6.87 32.18 11.13
C ARG A 94 8.19 32.92 11.12
N ASP A 95 8.18 34.17 10.67
CA ASP A 95 9.34 35.04 10.77
C ASP A 95 9.53 35.65 12.17
N VAL A 96 10.65 36.34 12.36
CA VAL A 96 10.99 37.01 13.61
C VAL A 96 10.03 38.17 13.93
N ALA A 97 9.40 38.77 12.93
CA ALA A 97 8.43 39.87 13.09
C ALA A 97 7.03 39.37 13.45
N GLY A 98 6.75 38.07 13.21
CA GLY A 98 5.49 37.42 13.54
C GLY A 98 4.59 37.12 12.33
N ASN A 99 5.01 37.44 11.11
CA ASN A 99 4.28 37.02 9.91
C ASN A 99 4.39 35.49 9.75
N SER A 100 3.35 34.85 9.21
CA SER A 100 3.32 33.38 9.13
C SER A 100 2.61 32.89 7.87
N ALA A 101 2.97 31.66 7.45
CA ALA A 101 2.23 30.90 6.46
C ALA A 101 1.94 29.48 6.96
N GLY A 102 0.94 28.87 6.37
CA GLY A 102 0.43 27.56 6.75
C GLY A 102 -0.80 27.65 7.68
N PRO A 103 -1.27 26.52 8.26
CA PRO A 103 -0.69 25.18 8.06
C PRO A 103 -0.90 24.65 6.63
N VAL A 104 0.08 23.94 6.12
CA VAL A 104 -0.03 23.02 4.98
C VAL A 104 0.05 21.60 5.51
N SER A 105 -0.59 20.65 4.84
CA SER A 105 -0.61 19.26 5.30
C SER A 105 -0.52 18.26 4.17
N ASP A 106 0.02 17.09 4.49
CA ASP A 106 0.01 15.89 3.68
C ASP A 106 -0.32 14.68 4.55
N SER A 107 -0.85 13.61 3.94
CA SER A 107 -1.28 12.42 4.67
C SER A 107 -1.10 11.15 3.85
N ALA A 108 -0.65 10.09 4.52
CA ALA A 108 -0.61 8.74 3.96
C ALA A 108 -1.07 7.73 5.02
N ARG A 109 -1.69 6.63 4.56
CA ARG A 109 -2.13 5.53 5.44
C ARG A 109 -1.04 4.49 5.55
N LEU A 110 -0.61 4.18 6.76
CA LEU A 110 0.24 3.02 6.99
C LEU A 110 -0.57 1.74 6.78
N GLN A 111 -0.10 0.88 5.90
CA GLN A 111 -0.66 -0.46 5.68
C GLN A 111 0.50 -1.42 5.45
N LEU A 112 0.95 -2.08 6.52
CA LEU A 112 2.18 -2.87 6.56
C LEU A 112 1.91 -4.37 6.53
N SER A 113 0.68 -4.78 6.91
CA SER A 113 0.26 -6.17 6.98
C SER A 113 -0.33 -6.63 5.66
N ALA A 114 0.29 -7.62 5.02
CA ALA A 114 -0.26 -8.26 3.84
C ALA A 114 -1.51 -9.10 4.18
N PRO A 115 -2.44 -9.31 3.21
CA PRO A 115 -3.53 -10.25 3.35
C PRO A 115 -3.04 -11.67 3.65
N GLY A 116 -3.90 -12.48 4.26
CA GLY A 116 -3.58 -13.87 4.54
C GLY A 116 -3.52 -14.75 3.28
N LYS A 117 -3.13 -16.00 3.46
CA LYS A 117 -3.06 -17.02 2.40
C LYS A 117 -4.47 -17.47 2.01
N PRO A 118 -4.88 -17.41 0.72
CA PRO A 118 -6.12 -18.00 0.24
C PRO A 118 -6.02 -19.52 0.16
N VAL A 119 -7.19 -20.20 0.07
CA VAL A 119 -7.26 -21.64 -0.20
C VAL A 119 -7.76 -21.85 -1.61
N VAL A 120 -6.95 -22.52 -2.42
CA VAL A 120 -7.30 -22.92 -3.79
C VAL A 120 -7.90 -24.30 -3.77
N THR A 121 -8.92 -24.55 -4.60
CA THR A 121 -9.53 -25.86 -4.79
C THR A 121 -9.85 -26.07 -6.26
N ILE A 122 -9.31 -27.14 -6.84
CA ILE A 122 -9.71 -27.65 -8.16
C ILE A 122 -10.96 -28.50 -7.95
N THR A 123 -12.09 -28.03 -8.45
CA THR A 123 -13.41 -28.60 -8.10
C THR A 123 -13.70 -29.94 -8.77
N GLU A 124 -13.02 -30.24 -9.87
CA GLU A 124 -13.10 -31.53 -10.59
C GLU A 124 -12.35 -32.65 -9.85
N ASP A 125 -11.36 -32.34 -9.03
CA ASP A 125 -10.77 -33.29 -8.08
C ASP A 125 -11.65 -33.37 -6.81
N ALA A 126 -12.86 -33.93 -6.98
CA ALA A 126 -13.90 -33.88 -5.94
C ALA A 126 -13.55 -34.68 -4.68
N ASN A 127 -12.72 -35.68 -4.80
CA ASN A 127 -12.25 -36.51 -3.69
C ASN A 127 -10.89 -36.04 -3.12
N ASN A 128 -10.27 -35.04 -3.79
CA ASN A 128 -8.99 -34.43 -3.44
C ASN A 128 -7.83 -35.46 -3.31
N ASP A 129 -7.77 -36.39 -4.28
CA ASP A 129 -6.71 -37.40 -4.34
C ASP A 129 -5.56 -37.01 -5.28
N GLY A 130 -5.63 -35.81 -5.89
CA GLY A 130 -4.63 -35.26 -6.80
C GLY A 130 -4.76 -35.76 -8.23
N PHE A 131 -5.87 -36.43 -8.56
CA PHE A 131 -6.17 -36.93 -9.91
C PHE A 131 -7.57 -36.53 -10.33
N ILE A 132 -7.72 -36.10 -11.58
CA ILE A 132 -9.00 -35.84 -12.20
C ILE A 132 -9.37 -37.03 -13.09
N SER A 133 -10.21 -37.92 -12.60
CA SER A 133 -10.67 -39.07 -13.37
C SER A 133 -11.69 -38.66 -14.46
N LYS A 134 -11.91 -39.53 -15.46
CA LYS A 134 -12.93 -39.29 -16.48
C LYS A 134 -14.34 -39.15 -15.89
N ALA A 135 -14.60 -39.70 -14.72
CA ALA A 135 -15.89 -39.60 -14.07
C ALA A 135 -16.06 -38.26 -13.32
N GLU A 136 -15.01 -37.62 -12.97
CA GLU A 136 -14.97 -36.33 -12.28
C GLU A 136 -14.93 -35.16 -13.25
N LEU A 137 -14.30 -35.34 -14.43
CA LEU A 137 -14.22 -34.31 -15.46
C LEU A 137 -15.57 -34.12 -16.16
N ASP A 138 -16.29 -33.07 -15.81
CA ASP A 138 -17.52 -32.64 -16.44
C ASP A 138 -17.41 -31.27 -17.07
N GLY A 139 -16.83 -31.21 -18.26
CA GLY A 139 -16.65 -29.99 -19.03
C GLY A 139 -15.26 -29.34 -18.81
N ASP A 140 -15.28 -28.03 -18.52
CA ASP A 140 -14.07 -27.25 -18.22
C ASP A 140 -13.64 -27.47 -16.77
N ILE A 141 -12.35 -27.29 -16.49
CA ILE A 141 -11.85 -27.38 -15.13
C ILE A 141 -12.31 -26.17 -14.31
N GLY A 142 -13.06 -26.44 -13.26
CA GLY A 142 -13.47 -25.43 -12.27
C GLY A 142 -12.41 -25.24 -11.20
N VAL A 143 -12.21 -24.00 -10.81
CA VAL A 143 -11.36 -23.63 -9.68
C VAL A 143 -12.09 -22.64 -8.79
N SER A 144 -12.11 -22.90 -7.51
CA SER A 144 -12.62 -21.98 -6.50
C SER A 144 -11.52 -21.54 -5.57
N VAL A 145 -11.47 -20.25 -5.28
CA VAL A 145 -10.50 -19.67 -4.34
C VAL A 145 -11.25 -19.12 -3.15
N ALA A 146 -11.10 -19.78 -1.98
CA ALA A 146 -11.60 -19.25 -0.72
C ALA A 146 -10.71 -18.11 -0.22
N LEU A 147 -11.32 -16.97 0.05
CA LEU A 147 -10.62 -15.75 0.47
C LEU A 147 -10.17 -15.86 1.94
N PRO A 148 -8.99 -15.34 2.29
CA PRO A 148 -8.56 -15.28 3.68
C PRO A 148 -9.45 -14.30 4.47
N ALA A 149 -9.61 -14.55 5.76
CA ALA A 149 -10.44 -13.70 6.63
C ALA A 149 -9.94 -12.24 6.75
N THR A 150 -8.69 -11.99 6.35
CA THR A 150 -8.07 -10.65 6.33
C THR A 150 -8.29 -9.91 5.02
N ALA A 151 -8.83 -10.57 3.98
CA ALA A 151 -9.17 -9.91 2.73
C ALA A 151 -10.32 -8.92 2.92
N VAL A 152 -10.22 -7.76 2.30
CA VAL A 152 -11.24 -6.71 2.34
C VAL A 152 -11.63 -6.26 0.94
N ALA A 153 -12.76 -5.57 0.81
CA ALA A 153 -13.15 -4.97 -0.45
C ALA A 153 -12.12 -3.92 -0.88
N GLY A 154 -11.68 -3.99 -2.13
CA GLY A 154 -10.60 -3.17 -2.68
C GLY A 154 -9.28 -3.94 -2.85
N ASP A 155 -9.07 -5.04 -2.14
CA ASP A 155 -7.94 -5.93 -2.37
C ASP A 155 -8.05 -6.59 -3.76
N THR A 156 -6.92 -7.07 -4.26
CA THR A 156 -6.84 -7.70 -5.58
C THR A 156 -6.47 -9.18 -5.44
N LEU A 157 -7.39 -10.07 -5.86
CA LEU A 157 -7.09 -11.48 -6.04
C LEU A 157 -6.35 -11.67 -7.37
N LYS A 158 -5.25 -12.41 -7.32
CA LYS A 158 -4.43 -12.82 -8.47
C LYS A 158 -4.31 -14.33 -8.50
N VAL A 159 -4.50 -14.94 -9.67
CA VAL A 159 -4.45 -16.39 -9.86
C VAL A 159 -3.60 -16.71 -11.07
N ASP A 160 -2.61 -17.57 -10.88
CA ASP A 160 -1.74 -18.16 -11.89
C ASP A 160 -2.21 -19.59 -12.12
N THR A 161 -2.53 -19.95 -13.37
CA THR A 161 -3.11 -21.25 -13.74
C THR A 161 -2.22 -22.08 -14.65
N ASP A 162 -1.05 -21.55 -15.04
CA ASP A 162 -0.08 -22.24 -15.89
C ASP A 162 1.32 -22.38 -15.27
N GLY A 163 1.52 -21.80 -14.08
CA GLY A 163 2.73 -21.94 -13.30
C GLY A 163 3.90 -21.10 -13.77
N ASP A 164 3.67 -20.07 -14.59
CA ASP A 164 4.71 -19.17 -15.08
C ASP A 164 5.09 -18.06 -14.08
N GLY A 165 4.33 -17.96 -12.98
CA GLY A 165 4.52 -16.99 -11.89
C GLY A 165 3.83 -15.66 -12.13
N GLN A 166 3.15 -15.47 -13.27
CA GLN A 166 2.33 -14.31 -13.56
C GLN A 166 0.84 -14.66 -13.39
N PRO A 167 -0.02 -13.71 -13.02
CA PRO A 167 -1.43 -13.99 -12.90
C PRO A 167 -2.12 -14.02 -14.26
N ASP A 168 -2.77 -15.14 -14.60
CA ASP A 168 -3.70 -15.26 -15.72
C ASP A 168 -5.06 -14.62 -15.45
N PHE A 169 -5.44 -14.59 -14.17
CA PHE A 169 -6.67 -13.99 -13.71
C PHE A 169 -6.40 -12.98 -12.61
N THR A 170 -7.03 -11.81 -12.71
CA THR A 170 -6.94 -10.75 -11.71
C THR A 170 -8.31 -10.16 -11.47
N LYS A 171 -8.69 -10.00 -10.20
CA LYS A 171 -9.97 -9.42 -9.81
C LYS A 171 -9.82 -8.53 -8.59
N VAL A 172 -10.28 -7.28 -8.69
CA VAL A 172 -10.51 -6.44 -7.51
C VAL A 172 -11.72 -6.98 -6.76
N LEU A 173 -11.55 -7.29 -5.48
CA LEU A 173 -12.58 -7.88 -4.64
C LEU A 173 -13.63 -6.82 -4.28
N GLY A 174 -14.88 -7.16 -4.55
CA GLY A 174 -16.03 -6.36 -4.12
C GLY A 174 -16.59 -6.83 -2.79
N THR A 175 -17.52 -6.06 -2.23
CA THR A 175 -18.24 -6.43 -1.00
C THR A 175 -18.93 -7.79 -1.11
N ASP A 176 -19.49 -8.11 -2.29
CA ASP A 176 -20.18 -9.39 -2.53
C ASP A 176 -19.20 -10.57 -2.48
N ASP A 177 -17.98 -10.43 -2.98
CA ASP A 177 -16.94 -11.46 -2.92
C ASP A 177 -16.52 -11.72 -1.46
N ILE A 178 -16.37 -10.67 -0.68
CA ILE A 178 -16.03 -10.77 0.75
C ILE A 178 -17.16 -11.45 1.52
N VAL A 179 -18.41 -11.10 1.26
CA VAL A 179 -19.57 -11.73 1.89
C VAL A 179 -19.70 -13.21 1.49
N LYS A 180 -19.47 -13.53 0.20
CA LYS A 180 -19.44 -14.92 -0.30
C LYS A 180 -18.25 -15.70 0.29
N GLY A 181 -17.13 -15.04 0.54
CA GLY A 181 -15.89 -15.62 1.05
C GLY A 181 -15.12 -16.45 0.02
N SER A 182 -15.53 -16.42 -1.26
CA SER A 182 -14.84 -17.15 -2.33
C SER A 182 -15.06 -16.51 -3.70
N VAL A 183 -14.14 -16.80 -4.62
CA VAL A 183 -14.21 -16.41 -6.04
C VAL A 183 -14.04 -17.66 -6.90
N ASP A 184 -14.95 -17.88 -7.84
CA ASP A 184 -14.84 -18.92 -8.86
C ASP A 184 -14.03 -18.38 -10.04
N ILE A 185 -13.04 -19.14 -10.50
CA ILE A 185 -12.11 -18.72 -11.54
C ILE A 185 -12.58 -19.30 -12.87
N PRO A 186 -12.96 -18.46 -13.84
CA PRO A 186 -13.42 -18.92 -15.13
C PRO A 186 -12.28 -19.29 -16.07
N GLY A 187 -12.53 -20.22 -16.99
CA GLY A 187 -11.68 -20.47 -18.17
C GLY A 187 -10.35 -21.12 -17.88
N VAL A 188 -10.23 -21.88 -16.79
CA VAL A 188 -9.03 -22.67 -16.51
C VAL A 188 -8.89 -23.77 -17.55
N LYS A 189 -7.74 -23.80 -18.24
CA LYS A 189 -7.48 -24.74 -19.32
C LYS A 189 -7.16 -26.13 -18.79
N ASN A 190 -7.75 -27.15 -19.39
CA ASN A 190 -7.31 -28.52 -19.19
C ASN A 190 -5.91 -28.72 -19.80
N PRO A 191 -4.90 -29.12 -19.02
CA PRO A 191 -3.54 -29.30 -19.51
C PRO A 191 -3.37 -30.51 -20.42
N GLY A 192 -4.40 -31.35 -20.54
CA GLY A 192 -4.40 -32.61 -21.31
C GLY A 192 -4.02 -33.82 -20.45
N GLU A 193 -4.38 -35.01 -20.95
CA GLU A 193 -4.19 -36.28 -20.24
C GLU A 193 -2.72 -36.51 -19.81
N GLY A 194 -2.54 -36.87 -18.54
CA GLY A 194 -1.24 -37.16 -17.94
C GLY A 194 -0.40 -35.92 -17.58
N ASN A 195 -0.93 -34.72 -17.79
CA ASN A 195 -0.28 -33.50 -17.36
C ASN A 195 -0.91 -32.97 -16.07
N THR A 196 -0.09 -32.37 -15.23
CA THR A 196 -0.52 -31.78 -13.96
C THR A 196 -0.95 -30.33 -14.18
N LEU A 197 -2.13 -29.98 -13.72
CA LEU A 197 -2.56 -28.60 -13.50
C LEU A 197 -2.09 -28.17 -12.11
N THR A 198 -1.41 -27.04 -12.01
CA THR A 198 -1.13 -26.36 -10.74
C THR A 198 -1.74 -24.97 -10.79
N VAL A 199 -2.47 -24.61 -9.75
CA VAL A 199 -3.10 -23.30 -9.62
C VAL A 199 -2.59 -22.64 -8.35
N ASP A 200 -1.98 -21.48 -8.51
CA ASP A 200 -1.54 -20.62 -7.42
C ASP A 200 -2.45 -19.39 -7.30
N ALA A 201 -2.77 -18.99 -6.09
CA ALA A 201 -3.52 -17.75 -5.86
C ALA A 201 -2.94 -16.95 -4.69
N TRP A 202 -3.00 -15.64 -4.78
CA TRP A 202 -2.61 -14.71 -3.71
C TRP A 202 -3.46 -13.45 -3.75
N VAL A 203 -3.52 -12.76 -2.62
CA VAL A 203 -4.23 -11.50 -2.49
C VAL A 203 -3.22 -10.38 -2.26
N THR A 204 -3.37 -9.28 -2.96
CA THR A 204 -2.59 -8.05 -2.79
C THR A 204 -3.52 -6.96 -2.27
N ASP A 205 -3.14 -6.25 -1.21
CA ASP A 205 -3.94 -5.15 -0.67
C ASP A 205 -3.80 -3.85 -1.48
N ALA A 206 -4.53 -2.80 -1.06
CA ALA A 206 -4.52 -1.51 -1.74
C ALA A 206 -3.15 -0.80 -1.69
N ALA A 207 -2.35 -1.07 -0.65
CA ALA A 207 -1.00 -0.54 -0.50
C ALA A 207 0.06 -1.34 -1.29
N GLY A 208 -0.33 -2.45 -1.95
CA GLY A 208 0.58 -3.29 -2.72
C GLY A 208 1.24 -4.45 -1.95
N ASN A 209 0.93 -4.63 -0.65
CA ASN A 209 1.46 -5.78 0.09
C ASN A 209 0.81 -7.07 -0.42
N SER A 210 1.61 -8.03 -0.86
CA SER A 210 1.14 -9.32 -1.34
C SER A 210 1.22 -10.38 -0.24
N GLY A 211 0.13 -11.13 -0.06
CA GLY A 211 0.05 -12.26 0.83
C GLY A 211 0.77 -13.50 0.29
N GLU A 212 0.85 -14.53 1.12
CA GLU A 212 1.40 -15.83 0.73
C GLU A 212 0.51 -16.49 -0.33
N LYS A 213 1.13 -17.27 -1.24
CA LYS A 213 0.41 -18.04 -2.26
C LYS A 213 -0.28 -19.25 -1.64
N GLY A 214 -1.58 -19.44 -1.90
CA GLY A 214 -2.29 -20.70 -1.80
C GLY A 214 -2.09 -21.48 -3.10
N SER A 215 -2.04 -22.81 -3.04
CA SER A 215 -1.83 -23.66 -4.19
C SER A 215 -2.66 -24.94 -4.11
N ASP A 216 -3.10 -25.41 -5.27
CA ASP A 216 -3.69 -26.74 -5.45
C ASP A 216 -3.24 -27.34 -6.77
N SER A 217 -3.19 -28.68 -6.89
CA SER A 217 -2.73 -29.36 -8.08
C SER A 217 -3.41 -30.72 -8.28
N ALA A 218 -3.76 -31.03 -9.54
CA ALA A 218 -4.32 -32.33 -9.93
C ALA A 218 -3.81 -32.75 -11.33
N THR A 219 -3.77 -34.05 -11.61
CA THR A 219 -3.26 -34.65 -12.85
C THR A 219 -4.36 -35.39 -13.60
#